data_3348bb31073ae1e5624240ed11312d6a
#
_entry.id   3348bb31073ae1e5624240ed11312d6a
#
_cell.length_a   1.000
_cell.length_b   1.000
_cell.length_c   1.000
_cell.angle_alpha   90.00
_cell.angle_beta   90.00
_cell.angle_gamma   90.00
#
_symmetry.space_group_name_H-M   'P 1'
#
loop_
_entity.id
_entity.type
_entity.pdbx_description
1 polymer ?
#
loop_
_entity_poly.entity_id
_entity_poly.type
_entity_poly.pdbx_seq_one_letter_code
_entity_poly.pdbx_strand_id
1 'polypeptide(L)'
;MTPPSRVADEDWDRKDCGMSPILLVVHPERPAAWELARTATQWWQQQGRDVVEIRGNGPEASFADSDDVEFAVSLGGDGTMLRTVELVLASRVPVLGVNLGRMGYLTAVEPAGIEQAFERMLAGDYLVEERMALEVELTGSVEGRFMALNDAIVEKTGPGHTIRVAVEIAGRPFLTYVADGILVSTPTGSTAYNLSARGPVVSPRLRAMVLTPVSPHMPFDRSLVLEPGESVRLTVVDDRAAAAVIDGARIIRLAMGDSVLCRAAAEPARLISFGERDFHSALRHRFGLTDR
;
A
#
# COMPACT_ATOMS: atom_id res chain seq x y z
N MET A 1 -19.19 19.80 4.70
CA MET A 1 -17.94 19.41 4.02
C MET A 1 -16.83 20.19 4.71
N THR A 2 -16.09 19.56 5.59
CA THR A 2 -14.93 20.16 6.23
C THR A 2 -13.77 20.10 5.23
N PRO A 3 -13.09 21.22 4.93
CA PRO A 3 -11.92 21.20 4.06
C PRO A 3 -10.81 20.37 4.71
N PRO A 4 -9.89 19.76 3.91
CA PRO A 4 -8.75 19.05 4.45
C PRO A 4 -7.94 20.01 5.32
N SER A 5 -7.59 19.58 6.53
CA SER A 5 -6.81 20.36 7.48
C SER A 5 -5.42 20.64 6.86
N ARG A 6 -5.04 21.92 6.77
CA ARG A 6 -3.63 22.28 6.62
C ARG A 6 -2.91 21.80 7.86
N VAL A 7 -1.81 21.10 7.70
CA VAL A 7 -0.92 20.73 8.80
C VAL A 7 -0.18 21.99 9.27
N ALA A 8 -0.89 22.79 10.06
CA ALA A 8 -0.32 23.79 10.93
C ALA A 8 -1.02 23.56 12.28
N ASP A 9 -0.33 22.93 13.22
CA ASP A 9 -0.66 22.66 14.63
C ASP A 9 -0.84 21.16 14.98
N GLU A 10 0.21 20.36 14.78
CA GLU A 10 0.54 19.30 15.73
C GLU A 10 2.03 19.45 16.04
N ASP A 11 2.34 19.64 17.31
CA ASP A 11 3.66 19.79 17.91
C ASP A 11 4.58 18.63 17.47
N TRP A 12 5.31 18.83 16.38
CA TRP A 12 6.54 18.14 16.15
C TRP A 12 7.57 18.79 17.06
N ASP A 13 7.73 18.26 18.28
CA ASP A 13 8.90 18.55 19.11
C ASP A 13 10.13 18.26 18.25
N ARG A 14 10.74 19.35 17.74
CA ARG A 14 12.00 19.30 16.99
C ARG A 14 13.04 18.76 17.94
N LYS A 15 13.29 17.47 17.85
CA LYS A 15 14.44 16.86 18.51
C LYS A 15 15.73 17.56 18.02
N ASP A 16 16.53 17.90 18.95
CA ASP A 16 17.73 18.74 18.85
C ASP A 16 18.61 18.53 17.60
N CYS A 17 18.82 19.63 16.89
CA CYS A 17 20.04 20.06 16.19
C CYS A 17 20.70 19.13 15.14
N GLY A 18 19.99 18.17 14.54
CA GLY A 18 20.35 17.52 13.28
C GLY A 18 19.10 17.45 12.42
N MET A 19 19.15 18.03 11.21
CA MET A 19 18.00 17.90 10.29
C MET A 19 17.86 16.43 9.92
N SER A 20 16.67 15.84 10.17
CA SER A 20 16.40 14.42 9.87
C SER A 20 16.66 14.09 8.40
N PRO A 21 17.22 12.92 8.07
CA PRO A 21 17.54 12.53 6.71
C PRO A 21 16.29 12.32 5.86
N ILE A 22 16.49 12.33 4.55
CA ILE A 22 15.48 11.99 3.55
C ILE A 22 15.72 10.56 3.07
N LEU A 23 14.67 9.74 3.07
CA LEU A 23 14.74 8.37 2.54
C LEU A 23 14.35 8.37 1.05
N LEU A 24 15.24 7.90 0.18
CA LEU A 24 14.93 7.62 -1.22
C LEU A 24 14.77 6.11 -1.45
N VAL A 25 13.60 5.68 -1.86
CA VAL A 25 13.34 4.29 -2.26
C VAL A 25 13.28 4.23 -3.79
N VAL A 26 14.26 3.58 -4.39
CA VAL A 26 14.53 3.63 -5.82
C VAL A 26 14.18 2.30 -6.48
N HIS A 27 13.45 2.35 -7.60
CA HIS A 27 13.13 1.16 -8.39
C HIS A 27 14.41 0.44 -8.82
N PRO A 28 14.59 -0.86 -8.50
CA PRO A 28 15.88 -1.54 -8.64
C PRO A 28 16.35 -1.70 -10.09
N GLU A 29 15.43 -1.83 -11.04
CA GLU A 29 15.72 -2.23 -12.42
C GLU A 29 15.58 -1.10 -13.45
N ARG A 30 15.18 0.12 -13.03
CA ARG A 30 14.95 1.23 -13.98
C ARG A 30 16.12 2.22 -13.96
N PRO A 31 16.92 2.34 -15.04
CA PRO A 31 18.01 3.32 -15.10
C PRO A 31 17.55 4.77 -14.87
N ALA A 32 16.38 5.14 -15.38
CA ALA A 32 15.80 6.45 -15.16
C ALA A 32 15.52 6.75 -13.67
N ALA A 33 15.22 5.72 -12.86
CA ALA A 33 15.07 5.88 -11.41
C ALA A 33 16.41 6.21 -10.75
N TRP A 34 17.50 5.60 -11.22
CA TRP A 34 18.84 5.83 -10.68
C TRP A 34 19.36 7.22 -11.03
N GLU A 35 19.06 7.70 -12.24
CA GLU A 35 19.41 9.07 -12.65
C GLU A 35 18.64 10.10 -11.81
N LEU A 36 17.35 9.87 -11.62
CA LEU A 36 16.51 10.74 -10.81
C LEU A 36 16.93 10.73 -9.33
N ALA A 37 17.34 9.56 -8.80
CA ALA A 37 17.86 9.44 -7.45
C ALA A 37 19.12 10.30 -7.25
N ARG A 38 20.04 10.32 -8.22
CA ARG A 38 21.24 11.19 -8.16
C ARG A 38 20.85 12.67 -8.12
N THR A 39 19.92 13.09 -8.98
CA THR A 39 19.41 14.48 -8.98
C THR A 39 18.76 14.81 -7.64
N ALA A 40 17.89 13.94 -7.13
CA ALA A 40 17.22 14.13 -5.85
C ALA A 40 18.26 14.21 -4.68
N THR A 41 19.23 13.31 -4.65
CA THR A 41 20.29 13.30 -3.63
C THR A 41 21.08 14.61 -3.65
N GLN A 42 21.52 15.05 -4.84
CA GLN A 42 22.27 16.30 -4.97
C GLN A 42 21.45 17.50 -4.51
N TRP A 43 20.17 17.55 -4.87
CA TRP A 43 19.27 18.62 -4.49
C TRP A 43 19.11 18.71 -2.95
N TRP A 44 18.82 17.58 -2.29
CA TRP A 44 18.66 17.54 -0.83
C TRP A 44 19.95 17.86 -0.09
N GLN A 45 21.11 17.38 -0.57
CA GLN A 45 22.41 17.71 0.00
C GLN A 45 22.74 19.20 -0.12
N GLN A 46 22.34 19.87 -1.20
CA GLN A 46 22.47 21.32 -1.34
C GLN A 46 21.59 22.09 -0.33
N GLN A 47 20.50 21.49 0.13
CA GLN A 47 19.67 22.03 1.21
C GLN A 47 20.19 21.64 2.62
N GLY A 48 21.36 21.02 2.72
CA GLY A 48 21.97 20.58 3.97
C GLY A 48 21.30 19.35 4.60
N ARG A 49 20.61 18.53 3.79
CA ARG A 49 19.94 17.30 4.26
C ARG A 49 20.73 16.07 3.89
N ASP A 50 20.86 15.15 4.83
CA ASP A 50 21.36 13.81 4.55
C ASP A 50 20.33 12.98 3.79
N VAL A 51 20.82 12.07 2.95
CA VAL A 51 19.99 11.19 2.14
C VAL A 51 20.37 9.74 2.36
N VAL A 52 19.40 8.93 2.70
CA VAL A 52 19.53 7.48 2.77
C VAL A 52 18.85 6.87 1.54
N GLU A 53 19.57 6.07 0.77
CA GLU A 53 19.05 5.46 -0.45
C GLU A 53 18.87 3.95 -0.27
N ILE A 54 17.67 3.45 -0.55
CA ILE A 54 17.36 2.02 -0.60
C ILE A 54 17.06 1.60 -2.03
N ARG A 55 17.81 0.61 -2.52
CA ARG A 55 17.59 -0.05 -3.82
C ARG A 55 17.20 -1.51 -3.59
N GLY A 56 16.14 -1.95 -4.21
CA GLY A 56 15.73 -3.34 -4.16
C GLY A 56 14.38 -3.57 -3.48
N ASN A 57 13.83 -4.76 -3.76
CA ASN A 57 12.53 -5.21 -3.25
C ASN A 57 12.69 -6.33 -2.19
N GLY A 58 13.92 -6.65 -1.78
CA GLY A 58 14.20 -7.74 -0.85
C GLY A 58 13.88 -7.40 0.61
N PRO A 59 13.65 -8.43 1.44
CA PRO A 59 13.46 -8.27 2.89
C PRO A 59 14.70 -7.71 3.60
N GLU A 60 15.87 -7.77 2.96
CA GLU A 60 17.14 -7.22 3.44
C GLU A 60 17.18 -5.68 3.45
N ALA A 61 16.27 -5.03 2.73
CA ALA A 61 16.07 -3.60 2.77
C ALA A 61 15.11 -3.21 3.92
N SER A 62 15.31 -3.78 5.11
CA SER A 62 14.66 -3.27 6.31
C SER A 62 15.38 -2.00 6.74
N PHE A 63 14.64 -0.93 6.85
CA PHE A 63 15.16 0.32 7.38
C PHE A 63 14.89 0.34 8.88
N ALA A 64 15.92 0.00 9.67
CA ALA A 64 15.81 -0.10 11.14
C ALA A 64 15.68 1.28 11.83
N ASP A 65 16.08 2.36 11.13
CA ASP A 65 16.17 3.72 11.67
C ASP A 65 15.12 4.67 11.06
N SER A 66 13.95 4.15 10.69
CA SER A 66 12.88 4.98 10.07
C SER A 66 12.34 6.07 11.00
N ASP A 67 12.59 5.97 12.30
CA ASP A 67 12.12 6.94 13.29
C ASP A 67 12.78 8.31 13.19
N ASP A 68 13.93 8.40 12.51
CA ASP A 68 14.67 9.65 12.33
C ASP A 68 14.46 10.28 10.94
N VAL A 69 13.69 9.65 10.03
CA VAL A 69 13.46 10.16 8.67
C VAL A 69 12.35 11.22 8.66
N GLU A 70 12.60 12.37 8.00
CA GLU A 70 11.61 13.43 7.86
C GLU A 70 10.59 13.14 6.75
N PHE A 71 11.09 12.71 5.58
CA PHE A 71 10.28 12.36 4.42
C PHE A 71 10.83 11.11 3.74
N ALA A 72 9.93 10.33 3.14
CA ALA A 72 10.31 9.28 2.21
C ALA A 72 9.87 9.66 0.79
N VAL A 73 10.74 9.41 -0.18
CA VAL A 73 10.47 9.68 -1.60
C VAL A 73 10.59 8.36 -2.38
N SER A 74 9.51 7.97 -3.02
CA SER A 74 9.44 6.79 -3.86
C SER A 74 9.73 7.15 -5.31
N LEU A 75 10.81 6.65 -5.88
CA LEU A 75 11.23 6.88 -7.26
C LEU A 75 10.92 5.66 -8.13
N GLY A 76 9.70 5.60 -8.68
CA GLY A 76 9.25 4.42 -9.44
C GLY A 76 7.81 4.52 -9.92
N GLY A 77 7.05 3.46 -9.72
CA GLY A 77 5.60 3.40 -9.94
C GLY A 77 4.87 3.00 -8.67
N ASP A 78 3.60 2.58 -8.81
CA ASP A 78 2.79 2.17 -7.66
C ASP A 78 3.47 1.05 -6.84
N GLY A 79 4.12 0.07 -7.48
CA GLY A 79 4.84 -1.00 -6.76
C GLY A 79 6.00 -0.51 -5.89
N THR A 80 6.77 0.50 -6.36
CA THR A 80 7.82 1.14 -5.54
C THR A 80 7.20 1.94 -4.40
N MET A 81 6.04 2.56 -4.66
CA MET A 81 5.28 3.29 -3.65
C MET A 81 4.79 2.37 -2.54
N LEU A 82 4.22 1.19 -2.88
CA LEU A 82 3.80 0.18 -1.90
C LEU A 82 4.97 -0.25 -1.00
N ARG A 83 6.14 -0.49 -1.62
CA ARG A 83 7.35 -0.83 -0.88
C ARG A 83 7.81 0.30 0.05
N THR A 84 7.77 1.55 -0.42
CA THR A 84 8.14 2.72 0.38
C THR A 84 7.23 2.84 1.61
N VAL A 85 5.92 2.70 1.41
CA VAL A 85 4.94 2.73 2.50
C VAL A 85 5.20 1.61 3.50
N GLU A 86 5.43 0.37 3.05
CA GLU A 86 5.74 -0.76 3.93
C GLU A 86 6.93 -0.46 4.87
N LEU A 87 7.97 0.20 4.35
CA LEU A 87 9.17 0.54 5.11
C LEU A 87 8.95 1.57 6.21
N VAL A 88 8.05 2.54 5.98
CA VAL A 88 7.92 3.72 6.86
C VAL A 88 6.58 3.82 7.58
N LEU A 89 5.67 2.87 7.37
CA LEU A 89 4.32 2.94 7.93
C LEU A 89 4.32 3.06 9.46
N ALA A 90 5.14 2.22 10.12
CA ALA A 90 5.22 2.20 11.58
C ALA A 90 5.71 3.52 12.18
N SER A 91 6.59 4.21 11.46
CA SER A 91 7.17 5.51 11.87
C SER A 91 6.35 6.71 11.40
N ARG A 92 5.23 6.47 10.71
CA ARG A 92 4.30 7.51 10.23
C ARG A 92 4.94 8.56 9.32
N VAL A 93 6.06 8.25 8.69
CA VAL A 93 6.79 9.16 7.79
C VAL A 93 5.94 9.45 6.55
N PRO A 94 5.75 10.73 6.16
CA PRO A 94 5.05 11.08 4.93
C PRO A 94 5.82 10.66 3.69
N VAL A 95 5.10 10.11 2.68
CA VAL A 95 5.69 9.55 1.46
C VAL A 95 5.29 10.36 0.24
N LEU A 96 6.26 10.86 -0.51
CA LEU A 96 6.06 11.42 -1.84
C LEU A 96 6.30 10.36 -2.92
N GLY A 97 5.32 10.13 -3.79
CA GLY A 97 5.46 9.24 -4.95
C GLY A 97 5.82 10.01 -6.22
N VAL A 98 6.96 9.68 -6.84
CA VAL A 98 7.37 10.19 -8.15
C VAL A 98 7.25 9.09 -9.19
N ASN A 99 6.45 9.34 -10.23
CA ASN A 99 6.10 8.33 -11.22
C ASN A 99 7.06 8.30 -12.41
N LEU A 100 7.71 7.19 -12.64
CA LEU A 100 8.63 6.96 -13.78
C LEU A 100 8.00 6.17 -14.94
N GLY A 101 6.67 6.15 -15.03
CA GLY A 101 5.97 5.40 -16.05
C GLY A 101 4.59 5.96 -16.35
N ARG A 102 3.63 5.06 -16.63
CA ARG A 102 2.22 5.48 -16.72
C ARG A 102 1.75 5.89 -15.34
N MET A 103 1.10 7.03 -15.27
CA MET A 103 0.55 7.58 -14.02
C MET A 103 -0.27 6.54 -13.26
N GLY A 104 0.12 6.27 -12.02
CA GLY A 104 -0.57 5.40 -11.09
C GLY A 104 -1.61 6.13 -10.24
N TYR A 105 -2.16 5.42 -9.26
CA TYR A 105 -3.09 5.99 -8.27
C TYR A 105 -2.40 6.56 -7.03
N LEU A 106 -1.14 6.18 -6.81
CA LEU A 106 -0.40 6.48 -5.57
C LEU A 106 0.68 7.56 -5.76
N THR A 107 1.07 7.83 -7.00
CA THR A 107 2.13 8.79 -7.30
C THR A 107 1.56 10.17 -7.61
N ALA A 108 2.17 11.22 -7.06
CA ALA A 108 1.68 12.60 -7.13
C ALA A 108 2.43 13.46 -8.17
N VAL A 109 3.68 13.12 -8.48
CA VAL A 109 4.60 13.98 -9.24
C VAL A 109 5.20 13.21 -10.42
N GLU A 110 5.41 13.90 -11.54
CA GLU A 110 6.22 13.42 -12.66
C GLU A 110 7.69 13.83 -12.48
N PRO A 111 8.67 13.13 -13.10
CA PRO A 111 10.09 13.42 -12.90
C PRO A 111 10.48 14.88 -13.13
N ALA A 112 9.89 15.51 -14.13
CA ALA A 112 10.16 16.92 -14.47
C ALA A 112 9.74 17.92 -13.36
N GLY A 113 8.83 17.52 -12.49
CA GLY A 113 8.32 18.36 -11.39
C GLY A 113 8.97 18.09 -10.04
N ILE A 114 10.00 17.24 -9.96
CA ILE A 114 10.53 16.76 -8.67
C ILE A 114 11.15 17.89 -7.83
N GLU A 115 11.92 18.77 -8.42
CA GLU A 115 12.58 19.89 -7.71
C GLU A 115 11.54 20.87 -7.15
N GLN A 116 10.53 21.21 -7.96
CA GLN A 116 9.43 22.04 -7.50
C GLN A 116 8.63 21.39 -6.36
N ALA A 117 8.46 20.08 -6.41
CA ALA A 117 7.81 19.33 -5.33
C ALA A 117 8.63 19.40 -4.04
N PHE A 118 9.95 19.28 -4.13
CA PHE A 118 10.85 19.39 -2.97
C PHE A 118 10.86 20.81 -2.39
N GLU A 119 10.88 21.85 -3.21
CA GLU A 119 10.73 23.25 -2.77
C GLU A 119 9.42 23.44 -1.98
N ARG A 120 8.31 22.91 -2.51
CA ARG A 120 7.01 22.97 -1.83
C ARG A 120 7.02 22.20 -0.50
N MET A 121 7.68 21.01 -0.46
CA MET A 121 7.83 20.24 0.79
C MET A 121 8.58 21.03 1.85
N LEU A 122 9.71 21.66 1.51
CA LEU A 122 10.49 22.50 2.44
C LEU A 122 9.69 23.73 2.90
N ALA A 123 8.85 24.30 2.03
CA ALA A 123 7.99 25.42 2.37
C ALA A 123 6.75 25.02 3.20
N GLY A 124 6.53 23.72 3.45
CA GLY A 124 5.31 23.23 4.10
C GLY A 124 4.04 23.34 3.23
N ASP A 125 4.18 23.60 1.91
CA ASP A 125 3.07 23.75 0.97
C ASP A 125 2.69 22.38 0.37
N TYR A 126 2.19 21.48 1.20
CA TYR A 126 1.67 20.17 0.79
C TYR A 126 0.54 19.72 1.72
N LEU A 127 -0.19 18.73 1.26
CA LEU A 127 -1.24 18.04 2.02
C LEU A 127 -0.77 16.63 2.34
N VAL A 128 -1.15 16.11 3.50
CA VAL A 128 -0.99 14.71 3.84
C VAL A 128 -2.33 14.01 3.70
N GLU A 129 -2.39 13.04 2.81
CA GLU A 129 -3.55 12.18 2.66
C GLU A 129 -3.33 10.89 3.44
N GLU A 130 -4.15 10.65 4.45
CA GLU A 130 -4.11 9.41 5.20
C GLU A 130 -4.86 8.31 4.45
N ARG A 131 -4.22 7.15 4.33
CA ARG A 131 -4.74 5.95 3.68
C ARG A 131 -4.73 4.79 4.66
N MET A 132 -5.88 4.14 4.84
CA MET A 132 -5.95 2.93 5.64
C MET A 132 -5.04 1.86 5.04
N ALA A 133 -4.26 1.19 5.88
CA ALA A 133 -3.50 0.00 5.54
C ALA A 133 -4.06 -1.23 6.26
N LEU A 134 -3.67 -2.43 5.82
CA LEU A 134 -3.92 -3.69 6.51
C LEU A 134 -2.68 -4.13 7.28
N GLU A 135 -2.89 -4.60 8.50
CA GLU A 135 -1.97 -5.50 9.19
C GLU A 135 -2.34 -6.93 8.82
N VAL A 136 -1.36 -7.68 8.34
CA VAL A 136 -1.51 -9.07 7.89
C VAL A 136 -0.63 -9.97 8.74
N GLU A 137 -1.24 -10.86 9.50
CA GLU A 137 -0.56 -11.81 10.36
C GLU A 137 -0.74 -13.23 9.84
N LEU A 138 0.37 -13.93 9.62
CA LEU A 138 0.39 -15.34 9.23
C LEU A 138 0.64 -16.20 10.46
N THR A 139 -0.12 -17.30 10.57
CA THR A 139 0.03 -18.28 11.65
C THR A 139 -0.09 -19.69 11.09
N GLY A 140 0.71 -20.61 11.63
CA GLY A 140 0.75 -22.03 11.23
C GLY A 140 2.16 -22.52 10.95
N SER A 141 2.38 -23.14 9.81
CA SER A 141 3.70 -23.63 9.39
C SER A 141 4.66 -22.48 9.01
N VAL A 142 4.12 -21.31 8.69
CA VAL A 142 4.84 -20.07 8.47
C VAL A 142 4.24 -18.99 9.35
N GLU A 143 5.08 -18.24 10.04
CA GLU A 143 4.68 -17.12 10.88
C GLU A 143 5.28 -15.81 10.34
N GLY A 144 4.55 -14.70 10.51
CA GLY A 144 5.04 -13.38 10.12
C GLY A 144 3.97 -12.31 10.23
N ARG A 145 4.44 -11.07 10.31
CA ARG A 145 3.58 -9.86 10.25
C ARG A 145 4.03 -8.97 9.11
N PHE A 146 3.08 -8.49 8.36
CA PHE A 146 3.29 -7.67 7.17
C PHE A 146 2.26 -6.55 7.14
N MET A 147 2.59 -5.52 6.39
CA MET A 147 1.67 -4.42 6.12
C MET A 147 1.29 -4.43 4.63
N ALA A 148 0.04 -4.12 4.33
CA ALA A 148 -0.42 -3.96 2.95
C ALA A 148 -1.17 -2.64 2.79
N LEU A 149 -0.82 -1.88 1.77
CA LEU A 149 -1.56 -0.67 1.40
C LEU A 149 -2.73 -1.00 0.47
N ASN A 150 -2.58 -1.99 -0.40
CA ASN A 150 -3.64 -2.43 -1.30
C ASN A 150 -4.43 -3.63 -0.75
N ASP A 151 -3.80 -4.79 -0.63
CA ASP A 151 -4.53 -6.02 -0.37
C ASP A 151 -3.63 -7.18 0.12
N ALA A 152 -4.31 -8.18 0.71
CA ALA A 152 -3.77 -9.50 0.98
C ALA A 152 -4.74 -10.55 0.41
N ILE A 153 -4.23 -11.54 -0.29
CA ILE A 153 -5.01 -12.63 -0.86
C ILE A 153 -4.45 -13.97 -0.45
N VAL A 154 -5.35 -14.92 -0.19
CA VAL A 154 -5.04 -16.36 -0.18
C VAL A 154 -5.53 -16.93 -1.50
N GLU A 155 -4.61 -17.42 -2.34
CA GLU A 155 -4.93 -17.91 -3.68
C GLU A 155 -4.25 -19.24 -4.00
N LYS A 156 -4.80 -19.94 -4.99
CA LYS A 156 -4.18 -21.15 -5.56
C LYS A 156 -2.86 -20.82 -6.26
N THR A 157 -1.90 -21.72 -6.18
CA THR A 157 -0.60 -21.55 -6.88
C THR A 157 -0.49 -22.35 -8.18
N GLY A 158 -1.47 -23.20 -8.49
CA GLY A 158 -1.46 -24.08 -9.67
C GLY A 158 -2.72 -23.94 -10.53
N PRO A 159 -2.64 -24.29 -11.83
CA PRO A 159 -3.78 -24.29 -12.73
C PRO A 159 -4.72 -25.49 -12.45
N GLY A 160 -5.97 -25.38 -12.91
CA GLY A 160 -6.88 -26.52 -13.06
C GLY A 160 -7.70 -26.91 -11.81
N HIS A 161 -7.50 -26.27 -10.65
CA HIS A 161 -8.30 -26.53 -9.45
C HIS A 161 -8.54 -25.28 -8.64
N THR A 162 -9.53 -25.33 -7.78
CA THR A 162 -9.83 -24.30 -6.78
C THR A 162 -9.18 -24.68 -5.44
N ILE A 163 -9.11 -23.75 -4.51
CA ILE A 163 -8.77 -24.00 -3.10
C ILE A 163 -10.01 -23.85 -2.23
N ARG A 164 -9.93 -24.39 -1.01
CA ARG A 164 -10.96 -24.23 0.02
C ARG A 164 -10.39 -23.38 1.14
N VAL A 165 -11.05 -22.25 1.39
CA VAL A 165 -10.64 -21.30 2.41
C VAL A 165 -11.79 -21.05 3.36
N ALA A 166 -11.62 -21.41 4.63
CA ALA A 166 -12.56 -21.04 5.68
C ALA A 166 -12.35 -19.57 6.05
N VAL A 167 -13.43 -18.82 6.10
CA VAL A 167 -13.44 -17.40 6.44
C VAL A 167 -14.13 -17.22 7.78
N GLU A 168 -13.45 -16.49 8.67
CA GLU A 168 -14.02 -15.97 9.91
C GLU A 168 -14.02 -14.45 9.87
N ILE A 169 -15.09 -13.82 10.35
CA ILE A 169 -15.23 -12.37 10.47
C ILE A 169 -15.47 -12.04 11.94
N ALA A 170 -14.68 -11.13 12.50
CA ALA A 170 -14.74 -10.74 13.93
C ALA A 170 -14.71 -11.95 14.88
N GLY A 171 -13.88 -12.96 14.55
CA GLY A 171 -13.73 -14.19 15.33
C GLY A 171 -14.89 -15.19 15.24
N ARG A 172 -15.83 -14.98 14.32
CA ARG A 172 -16.99 -15.87 14.09
C ARG A 172 -16.89 -16.55 12.74
N PRO A 173 -17.11 -17.87 12.65
CA PRO A 173 -17.18 -18.55 11.36
C PRO A 173 -18.24 -17.90 10.46
N PHE A 174 -17.84 -17.60 9.23
CA PHE A 174 -18.74 -17.03 8.23
C PHE A 174 -19.07 -18.06 7.16
N LEU A 175 -18.08 -18.48 6.35
CA LEU A 175 -18.28 -19.35 5.21
C LEU A 175 -16.99 -20.04 4.78
N THR A 176 -17.06 -21.27 4.26
CA THR A 176 -15.94 -21.89 3.56
C THR A 176 -16.11 -21.69 2.07
N TYR A 177 -15.25 -20.89 1.46
CA TYR A 177 -15.24 -20.65 0.03
C TYR A 177 -14.53 -21.77 -0.73
N VAL A 178 -15.09 -22.11 -1.90
CA VAL A 178 -14.44 -22.88 -2.96
C VAL A 178 -14.19 -21.89 -4.09
N ALA A 179 -12.95 -21.48 -4.27
CA ALA A 179 -12.60 -20.36 -5.17
C ALA A 179 -11.16 -20.48 -5.71
N ASP A 180 -10.81 -19.60 -6.63
CA ASP A 180 -9.42 -19.43 -7.03
C ASP A 180 -8.61 -18.68 -5.97
N GLY A 181 -9.28 -17.84 -5.17
CA GLY A 181 -8.70 -17.13 -4.04
C GLY A 181 -9.73 -16.32 -3.27
N ILE A 182 -9.31 -15.80 -2.11
CA ILE A 182 -10.08 -14.86 -1.28
C ILE A 182 -9.18 -13.67 -0.98
N LEU A 183 -9.66 -12.49 -1.34
CA LEU A 183 -8.95 -11.22 -1.25
C LEU A 183 -9.54 -10.36 -0.12
N VAL A 184 -8.68 -9.77 0.70
CA VAL A 184 -9.03 -8.68 1.63
C VAL A 184 -8.31 -7.43 1.15
N SER A 185 -9.08 -6.40 0.79
CA SER A 185 -8.56 -5.16 0.23
C SER A 185 -8.86 -3.96 1.11
N THR A 186 -7.98 -2.97 1.07
CA THR A 186 -8.25 -1.61 1.57
C THR A 186 -9.08 -0.82 0.55
N PRO A 187 -9.58 0.37 0.90
CA PRO A 187 -10.16 1.29 -0.08
C PRO A 187 -9.17 1.72 -1.17
N THR A 188 -7.89 1.89 -0.82
CA THR A 188 -6.83 2.19 -1.80
C THR A 188 -6.65 1.03 -2.78
N GLY A 189 -6.60 -0.22 -2.29
CA GLY A 189 -6.51 -1.44 -3.10
C GLY A 189 -7.77 -1.78 -3.88
N SER A 190 -8.89 -1.08 -3.63
CA SER A 190 -10.14 -1.32 -4.37
C SER A 190 -9.99 -1.11 -5.89
N THR A 191 -8.99 -0.35 -6.32
CA THR A 191 -8.65 -0.12 -7.74
C THR A 191 -7.51 -1.00 -8.26
N ALA A 192 -6.95 -1.88 -7.41
CA ALA A 192 -5.91 -2.85 -7.74
C ALA A 192 -6.51 -4.24 -8.06
N TYR A 193 -6.07 -5.30 -7.42
CA TYR A 193 -6.56 -6.65 -7.72
C TYR A 193 -8.05 -6.83 -7.41
N ASN A 194 -8.55 -6.15 -6.37
CA ASN A 194 -9.98 -6.13 -6.05
C ASN A 194 -10.85 -5.75 -7.27
N LEU A 195 -10.44 -4.76 -8.06
CA LEU A 195 -11.17 -4.36 -9.26
C LEU A 195 -11.18 -5.48 -10.32
N SER A 196 -10.04 -6.15 -10.53
CA SER A 196 -9.92 -7.29 -11.44
C SER A 196 -10.78 -8.47 -10.99
N ALA A 197 -10.92 -8.66 -9.67
CA ALA A 197 -11.79 -9.63 -9.03
C ALA A 197 -13.28 -9.21 -9.00
N ARG A 198 -13.65 -8.12 -9.66
CA ARG A 198 -15.01 -7.55 -9.71
C ARG A 198 -15.53 -7.03 -8.36
N GLY A 199 -14.65 -6.72 -7.43
CA GLY A 199 -14.99 -6.02 -6.20
C GLY A 199 -15.37 -4.56 -6.46
N PRO A 200 -16.05 -3.89 -5.52
CA PRO A 200 -16.46 -2.50 -5.65
C PRO A 200 -15.25 -1.57 -5.65
N VAL A 201 -15.36 -0.46 -6.38
CA VAL A 201 -14.46 0.68 -6.23
C VAL A 201 -14.89 1.48 -5.01
N VAL A 202 -13.97 1.70 -4.09
CA VAL A 202 -14.20 2.39 -2.82
C VAL A 202 -13.36 3.67 -2.79
N SER A 203 -13.95 4.78 -2.36
CA SER A 203 -13.20 6.02 -2.16
C SER A 203 -12.05 5.79 -1.16
N PRO A 204 -10.80 6.16 -1.50
CA PRO A 204 -9.64 5.90 -0.65
C PRO A 204 -9.66 6.67 0.68
N ARG A 205 -10.58 7.63 0.85
CA ARG A 205 -10.82 8.36 2.11
C ARG A 205 -11.72 7.61 3.09
N LEU A 206 -12.39 6.55 2.63
CA LEU A 206 -13.18 5.70 3.52
C LEU A 206 -12.25 4.79 4.33
N ARG A 207 -12.73 4.39 5.50
CA ARG A 207 -12.09 3.36 6.32
C ARG A 207 -12.98 2.13 6.31
N ALA A 208 -12.60 1.13 5.53
CA ALA A 208 -13.33 -0.12 5.37
C ALA A 208 -12.39 -1.22 4.88
N MET A 209 -12.70 -2.48 5.14
CA MET A 209 -12.10 -3.61 4.45
C MET A 209 -13.08 -4.18 3.46
N VAL A 210 -12.57 -4.66 2.33
CA VAL A 210 -13.38 -5.31 1.29
C VAL A 210 -12.94 -6.75 1.15
N LEU A 211 -13.81 -7.70 1.53
CA LEU A 211 -13.59 -9.13 1.32
C LEU A 211 -14.20 -9.53 -0.03
N THR A 212 -13.37 -9.95 -0.98
CA THR A 212 -13.79 -10.29 -2.33
C THR A 212 -13.36 -11.71 -2.70
N PRO A 213 -14.28 -12.61 -3.04
CA PRO A 213 -13.94 -13.92 -3.58
C PRO A 213 -13.49 -13.81 -5.04
N VAL A 214 -12.42 -14.53 -5.40
CA VAL A 214 -11.89 -14.59 -6.76
C VAL A 214 -12.39 -15.85 -7.43
N SER A 215 -13.17 -15.72 -8.50
CA SER A 215 -13.78 -16.84 -9.25
C SER A 215 -14.41 -17.89 -8.32
N PRO A 216 -15.36 -17.54 -7.44
CA PRO A 216 -15.97 -18.49 -6.53
C PRO A 216 -16.84 -19.50 -7.27
N HIS A 217 -16.77 -20.77 -6.84
CA HIS A 217 -17.61 -21.87 -7.34
C HIS A 217 -18.74 -22.18 -6.33
N MET A 218 -19.56 -21.17 -6.02
CA MET A 218 -20.63 -21.26 -5.03
C MET A 218 -21.67 -20.14 -5.25
N PRO A 219 -22.90 -20.27 -4.70
CA PRO A 219 -23.98 -19.30 -4.92
C PRO A 219 -23.69 -17.91 -4.34
N PHE A 220 -22.90 -17.81 -3.26
CA PHE A 220 -22.52 -16.54 -2.66
C PHE A 220 -21.19 -16.05 -3.25
N ASP A 221 -21.28 -15.14 -4.22
CA ASP A 221 -20.18 -14.60 -5.01
C ASP A 221 -19.96 -13.09 -4.81
N ARG A 222 -20.60 -12.50 -3.81
CA ARG A 222 -20.56 -11.05 -3.56
C ARG A 222 -19.42 -10.66 -2.65
N SER A 223 -18.85 -9.46 -2.94
CA SER A 223 -17.94 -8.81 -2.00
C SER A 223 -18.69 -8.30 -0.79
N LEU A 224 -18.04 -8.36 0.36
CA LEU A 224 -18.51 -7.74 1.61
C LEU A 224 -17.67 -6.51 1.91
N VAL A 225 -18.34 -5.45 2.32
CA VAL A 225 -17.68 -4.25 2.87
C VAL A 225 -17.83 -4.33 4.39
N LEU A 226 -16.69 -4.33 5.09
CA LEU A 226 -16.57 -4.56 6.52
C LEU A 226 -16.09 -3.30 7.23
N GLU A 227 -16.46 -3.16 8.49
CA GLU A 227 -15.96 -2.08 9.32
C GLU A 227 -14.46 -2.24 9.62
N PRO A 228 -13.72 -1.14 9.83
CA PRO A 228 -12.29 -1.22 10.13
C PRO A 228 -11.98 -1.88 11.50
N GLY A 229 -12.96 -1.96 12.39
CA GLY A 229 -12.84 -2.66 13.68
C GLY A 229 -13.01 -4.17 13.59
N GLU A 230 -13.47 -4.71 12.46
CA GLU A 230 -13.59 -6.15 12.25
C GLU A 230 -12.22 -6.75 11.84
N SER A 231 -12.09 -8.05 12.05
CA SER A 231 -10.96 -8.82 11.54
C SER A 231 -11.44 -9.90 10.58
N VAL A 232 -10.62 -10.23 9.59
CA VAL A 232 -10.89 -11.32 8.65
C VAL A 232 -9.78 -12.34 8.77
N ARG A 233 -10.14 -13.59 9.13
CA ARG A 233 -9.23 -14.74 9.11
C ARG A 233 -9.55 -15.64 7.94
N LEU A 234 -8.52 -15.96 7.16
CA LEU A 234 -8.57 -16.85 6.01
C LEU A 234 -7.73 -18.10 6.34
N THR A 235 -8.37 -19.26 6.48
CA THR A 235 -7.68 -20.51 6.80
C THR A 235 -7.76 -21.49 5.64
N VAL A 236 -6.63 -22.03 5.19
CA VAL A 236 -6.58 -23.08 4.17
C VAL A 236 -7.07 -24.39 4.79
N VAL A 237 -8.14 -24.99 4.24
CA VAL A 237 -8.78 -26.18 4.80
C VAL A 237 -8.69 -27.43 3.94
N ASP A 238 -7.92 -27.37 2.85
CA ASP A 238 -7.58 -28.53 2.01
C ASP A 238 -6.07 -28.61 1.78
N ASP A 239 -5.60 -29.69 1.16
CA ASP A 239 -4.19 -29.98 0.89
C ASP A 239 -3.71 -29.41 -0.46
N ARG A 240 -4.53 -28.59 -1.11
CA ARG A 240 -4.19 -27.99 -2.40
C ARG A 240 -3.22 -26.84 -2.21
N ALA A 241 -2.30 -26.72 -3.18
CA ALA A 241 -1.24 -25.72 -3.12
C ALA A 241 -1.83 -24.30 -3.13
N ALA A 242 -1.62 -23.58 -2.04
CA ALA A 242 -2.06 -22.21 -1.83
C ALA A 242 -0.88 -21.30 -1.45
N ALA A 243 -1.08 -20.00 -1.64
CA ALA A 243 -0.14 -18.97 -1.17
C ALA A 243 -0.91 -17.76 -0.65
N ALA A 244 -0.31 -17.07 0.32
CA ALA A 244 -0.64 -15.69 0.63
C ALA A 244 0.18 -14.78 -0.27
N VAL A 245 -0.47 -13.79 -0.90
CA VAL A 245 0.19 -12.73 -1.65
C VAL A 245 -0.20 -11.39 -1.05
N ILE A 246 0.78 -10.56 -0.70
CA ILE A 246 0.60 -9.28 -0.02
C ILE A 246 1.11 -8.19 -0.96
N ASP A 247 0.25 -7.22 -1.27
CA ASP A 247 0.49 -6.11 -2.21
C ASP A 247 1.09 -6.56 -3.56
N GLY A 248 0.74 -7.79 -3.99
CA GLY A 248 1.19 -8.38 -5.25
C GLY A 248 2.70 -8.71 -5.34
N ALA A 249 3.47 -8.44 -4.29
CA ALA A 249 4.93 -8.57 -4.30
C ALA A 249 5.46 -9.69 -3.39
N ARG A 250 4.87 -9.87 -2.22
CA ARG A 250 5.32 -10.86 -1.24
C ARG A 250 4.48 -12.12 -1.34
N ILE A 251 5.10 -13.20 -1.80
CA ILE A 251 4.44 -14.50 -2.01
C ILE A 251 4.93 -15.50 -0.97
N ILE A 252 4.03 -16.05 -0.18
CA ILE A 252 4.31 -16.99 0.92
C ILE A 252 3.45 -18.24 0.72
N ARG A 253 4.08 -19.40 0.55
CA ARG A 253 3.36 -20.67 0.40
C ARG A 253 2.66 -21.04 1.70
N LEU A 254 1.44 -21.52 1.59
CA LEU A 254 0.60 -21.94 2.71
C LEU A 254 0.31 -23.44 2.61
N ALA A 255 0.35 -24.12 3.77
CA ALA A 255 -0.11 -25.48 3.96
C ALA A 255 -1.55 -25.53 4.49
N MET A 256 -2.17 -26.70 4.48
CA MET A 256 -3.45 -26.93 5.14
C MET A 256 -3.33 -26.63 6.65
N GLY A 257 -4.26 -25.83 7.15
CA GLY A 257 -4.27 -25.35 8.55
C GLY A 257 -3.60 -23.99 8.74
N ASP A 258 -2.77 -23.52 7.80
CA ASP A 258 -2.21 -22.16 7.87
C ASP A 258 -3.29 -21.11 7.71
N SER A 259 -3.13 -20.00 8.41
CA SER A 259 -4.10 -18.90 8.32
C SER A 259 -3.46 -17.54 8.14
N VAL A 260 -4.20 -16.67 7.46
CA VAL A 260 -3.90 -15.25 7.23
C VAL A 260 -4.98 -14.44 7.94
N LEU A 261 -4.57 -13.63 8.90
CA LEU A 261 -5.46 -12.73 9.63
C LEU A 261 -5.20 -11.30 9.17
N CYS A 262 -6.24 -10.66 8.63
CA CYS A 262 -6.22 -9.27 8.19
C CYS A 262 -7.00 -8.40 9.17
N ARG A 263 -6.41 -7.26 9.54
CA ARG A 263 -7.03 -6.19 10.35
C ARG A 263 -6.67 -4.84 9.74
N ALA A 264 -7.45 -3.81 10.06
CA ALA A 264 -6.99 -2.45 9.81
C ALA A 264 -5.73 -2.18 10.64
N ALA A 265 -4.71 -1.64 10.01
CA ALA A 265 -3.51 -1.21 10.72
C ALA A 265 -3.84 -0.08 11.69
N ALA A 266 -3.11 -0.03 12.82
CA ALA A 266 -3.26 1.03 13.81
C ALA A 266 -2.92 2.39 13.22
N GLU A 267 -1.83 2.46 12.44
CA GLU A 267 -1.36 3.69 11.80
C GLU A 267 -1.75 3.72 10.32
N PRO A 268 -2.25 4.86 9.83
CA PRO A 268 -2.49 5.06 8.40
C PRO A 268 -1.19 5.33 7.65
N ALA A 269 -1.13 4.94 6.38
CA ALA A 269 -0.10 5.43 5.47
C ALA A 269 -0.35 6.91 5.16
N ARG A 270 0.72 7.71 5.17
CA ARG A 270 0.67 9.16 4.94
C ARG A 270 1.26 9.49 3.57
N LEU A 271 0.43 9.91 2.63
CA LEU A 271 0.85 10.23 1.27
C LEU A 271 0.86 11.74 1.05
N ILE A 272 2.00 12.26 0.54
CA ILE A 272 2.11 13.66 0.19
C ILE A 272 1.35 13.94 -1.11
N SER A 273 0.51 14.96 -1.09
CA SER A 273 -0.27 15.44 -2.22
C SER A 273 -0.17 16.97 -2.31
N PHE A 274 -0.23 17.48 -3.53
CA PHE A 274 -0.24 18.93 -3.77
C PHE A 274 -1.64 19.47 -4.14
N GLY A 275 -2.68 18.64 -3.96
CA GLY A 275 -4.08 19.03 -4.18
C GLY A 275 -4.51 19.16 -5.64
N GLU A 276 -3.62 18.89 -6.59
CA GLU A 276 -3.89 19.06 -8.02
C GLU A 276 -4.71 17.93 -8.64
N ARG A 277 -4.84 16.82 -7.94
CA ARG A 277 -5.51 15.61 -8.42
C ARG A 277 -6.49 15.06 -7.40
N ASP A 278 -7.66 14.70 -7.87
CA ASP A 278 -8.63 13.97 -7.07
C ASP A 278 -8.80 12.53 -7.59
N PHE A 279 -9.28 11.66 -6.73
CA PHE A 279 -9.51 10.25 -7.01
C PHE A 279 -10.42 10.01 -8.21
N HIS A 280 -11.49 10.80 -8.35
CA HIS A 280 -12.46 10.61 -9.42
C HIS A 280 -11.88 11.00 -10.79
N SER A 281 -11.07 12.06 -10.83
CA SER A 281 -10.35 12.47 -12.05
C SER A 281 -9.33 11.42 -12.47
N ALA A 282 -8.58 10.83 -11.52
CA ALA A 282 -7.67 9.73 -11.79
C ALA A 282 -8.40 8.49 -12.35
N LEU A 283 -9.55 8.16 -11.77
CA LEU A 283 -10.40 7.05 -12.21
C LEU A 283 -10.93 7.29 -13.64
N ARG A 284 -11.47 8.48 -13.91
CA ARG A 284 -11.94 8.87 -15.26
C ARG A 284 -10.84 8.75 -16.31
N HIS A 285 -9.67 9.29 -16.01
CA HIS A 285 -8.53 9.25 -16.93
C HIS A 285 -8.10 7.80 -17.23
N ARG A 286 -7.97 6.96 -16.20
CA ARG A 286 -7.49 5.59 -16.36
C ARG A 286 -8.44 4.70 -17.16
N PHE A 287 -9.74 4.90 -17.03
CA PHE A 287 -10.77 4.11 -17.72
C PHE A 287 -11.29 4.79 -18.99
N GLY A 288 -10.73 5.94 -19.38
CA GLY A 288 -11.19 6.67 -20.56
C GLY A 288 -12.66 7.07 -20.48
N LEU A 289 -13.15 7.36 -19.27
CA LEU A 289 -14.55 7.75 -19.05
C LEU A 289 -14.73 9.19 -19.53
N THR A 290 -15.20 9.36 -20.77
CA THR A 290 -15.56 10.66 -21.34
C THR A 290 -17.07 10.85 -21.29
N ASP A 291 -17.51 12.08 -21.09
CA ASP A 291 -18.92 12.42 -21.28
C ASP A 291 -19.26 12.21 -22.78
N ARG A 292 -20.30 11.46 -23.06
CA ARG A 292 -20.81 11.23 -24.42
C ARG A 292 -21.69 12.39 -24.85
#